data_72370b51eee3a3d1ebbafe66fce56a7a
#
_entry.id   72370b51eee3a3d1ebbafe66fce56a7a
#
_cell.length_a   1.000
_cell.length_b   1.000
_cell.length_c   1.000
_cell.angle_alpha   90.00
_cell.angle_beta   90.00
_cell.angle_gamma   90.00
#
_symmetry.space_group_name_H-M   'P 1'
#
loop_
_entity.id
_entity.type
_entity.pdbx_description
1 polymer ?
#
loop_
_entity_poly.entity_id
_entity_poly.type
_entity_poly.pdbx_seq_one_letter_code
_entity_poly.pdbx_strand_id
1 'polypeptide(L)'
;MKITFVGAAHEVTGSCTLLELSGESYLIDRGMEQGVDVYENIPLPVAAKDVSAVFLTHAHIDHAGLLPQLYKDGFRGRIYATPATCSLADVMLRDSANIQESEAAWKTRKAERAGEPP
;
A
#
# COMPACT_ATOMS: atom_id res chain seq x y z
N MET A 1 -24.42 2.28 -4.90
CA MET A 1 -23.09 1.61 -4.84
C MET A 1 -22.23 2.08 -5.99
N LYS A 2 -20.99 2.38 -5.71
CA LYS A 2 -20.04 2.81 -6.73
C LYS A 2 -18.74 2.03 -6.56
N ILE A 3 -18.19 1.52 -7.64
CA ILE A 3 -16.92 0.80 -7.66
C ILE A 3 -15.94 1.59 -8.52
N THR A 4 -14.76 1.91 -7.97
CA THR A 4 -13.70 2.61 -8.68
C THR A 4 -12.43 1.77 -8.66
N PHE A 5 -11.86 1.48 -9.81
CA PHE A 5 -10.57 0.79 -9.92
C PHE A 5 -9.46 1.82 -9.79
N VAL A 6 -8.79 1.84 -8.63
CA VAL A 6 -7.73 2.81 -8.33
C VAL A 6 -6.39 2.36 -8.89
N GLY A 7 -6.10 1.06 -8.80
CA GLY A 7 -4.86 0.50 -9.31
C GLY A 7 -5.09 -0.85 -9.96
N ALA A 8 -4.07 -1.36 -10.64
CA ALA A 8 -4.10 -2.62 -11.39
C ALA A 8 -5.17 -2.68 -12.49
N ALA A 9 -5.76 -1.55 -12.88
CA ALA A 9 -6.65 -1.49 -14.03
C ALA A 9 -5.79 -1.62 -15.29
N HIS A 10 -5.93 -2.73 -16.00
CA HIS A 10 -5.07 -3.12 -17.12
C HIS A 10 -3.62 -3.43 -16.74
N GLU A 11 -3.35 -3.61 -15.44
CA GLU A 11 -2.03 -3.89 -14.89
C GLU A 11 -2.14 -5.04 -13.87
N VAL A 12 -1.00 -5.65 -13.53
CA VAL A 12 -0.97 -6.79 -12.62
C VAL A 12 -0.67 -6.35 -11.18
N THR A 13 0.18 -5.33 -10.99
CA THR A 13 0.61 -4.87 -9.67
C THR A 13 -0.11 -3.61 -9.23
N GLY A 14 -0.05 -3.29 -7.94
CA GLY A 14 -0.68 -2.11 -7.38
C GLY A 14 -2.19 -2.23 -7.21
N SER A 15 -2.69 -3.43 -6.93
CA SER A 15 -4.13 -3.68 -6.82
C SER A 15 -4.80 -2.84 -5.76
N CYS A 16 -5.82 -2.10 -6.14
CA CYS A 16 -6.63 -1.31 -5.23
C CYS A 16 -7.99 -0.99 -5.87
N THR A 17 -9.06 -1.39 -5.20
CA THR A 17 -10.42 -1.09 -5.65
C THR A 17 -11.15 -0.36 -4.54
N LEU A 18 -11.77 0.77 -4.89
CA LEU A 18 -12.58 1.55 -3.96
C LEU A 18 -14.05 1.19 -4.16
N LEU A 19 -14.69 0.78 -3.07
CA LEU A 19 -16.12 0.50 -3.02
C LEU A 19 -16.80 1.54 -2.14
N GLU A 20 -17.75 2.27 -2.70
CA GLU A 20 -18.57 3.23 -1.97
C GLU A 20 -20.00 2.70 -1.85
N LEU A 21 -20.48 2.58 -0.61
CA LEU A 21 -21.78 1.99 -0.31
C LEU A 21 -22.39 2.69 0.91
N SER A 22 -23.62 3.18 0.76
CA SER A 22 -24.38 3.81 1.86
C SER A 22 -23.60 4.92 2.58
N GLY A 23 -22.84 5.72 1.83
CA GLY A 23 -22.06 6.83 2.37
C GLY A 23 -20.74 6.43 3.02
N GLU A 24 -20.39 5.15 2.99
CA GLU A 24 -19.13 4.65 3.51
C GLU A 24 -18.20 4.20 2.39
N SER A 25 -16.90 4.28 2.62
CA SER A 25 -15.87 3.90 1.66
C SER A 25 -15.08 2.71 2.17
N TYR A 26 -14.87 1.73 1.31
CA TYR A 26 -14.10 0.52 1.61
C TYR A 26 -13.06 0.30 0.53
N LEU A 27 -11.90 -0.24 0.92
CA LEU A 27 -10.88 -0.65 -0.04
C LEU A 27 -10.81 -2.17 -0.12
N ILE A 28 -10.65 -2.67 -1.34
CA ILE A 28 -10.26 -4.05 -1.59
C ILE A 28 -8.82 -4.00 -2.06
N ASP A 29 -7.91 -4.39 -1.20
CA ASP A 29 -6.46 -4.27 -1.33
C ASP A 29 -5.96 -2.81 -1.38
N ARG A 30 -4.73 -2.61 -1.01
CA ARG A 30 -3.99 -1.36 -1.20
C ARG A 30 -2.55 -1.75 -1.52
N GLY A 31 -2.33 -2.14 -2.75
CA GLY A 31 -1.07 -2.68 -3.22
C GLY A 31 -0.10 -1.61 -3.68
N MET A 32 1.16 -1.99 -3.70
CA MET A 32 2.26 -1.19 -4.24
C MET A 32 2.57 -1.66 -5.65
N GLU A 33 2.74 -0.74 -6.58
CA GLU A 33 3.19 -1.09 -7.92
C GLU A 33 4.64 -1.55 -7.88
N GLN A 34 4.93 -2.59 -8.64
CA GLN A 34 6.24 -3.20 -8.73
C GLN A 34 6.59 -3.50 -10.19
N GLY A 35 7.87 -3.50 -10.53
CA GLY A 35 8.34 -3.87 -11.85
C GLY A 35 9.36 -2.90 -12.41
N VAL A 36 9.89 -3.23 -13.59
CA VAL A 36 10.93 -2.44 -14.26
C VAL A 36 10.35 -1.15 -14.84
N ASP A 37 9.12 -1.22 -15.34
CA ASP A 37 8.38 -0.07 -15.85
C ASP A 37 7.42 0.42 -14.77
N VAL A 38 7.98 0.94 -13.68
CA VAL A 38 7.19 1.34 -12.51
C VAL A 38 6.48 2.67 -12.78
N TYR A 39 5.17 2.63 -12.86
CA TYR A 39 4.34 3.83 -12.78
C TYR A 39 4.22 4.23 -11.31
N GLU A 40 4.06 5.52 -11.05
CA GLU A 40 3.84 6.00 -9.69
C GLU A 40 2.54 5.41 -9.12
N ASN A 41 2.56 5.10 -7.82
CA ASN A 41 1.35 4.64 -7.14
C ASN A 41 0.28 5.73 -7.20
N ILE A 42 -0.92 5.35 -7.63
CA ILE A 42 -2.02 6.29 -7.83
C ILE A 42 -2.58 6.72 -6.48
N PRO A 43 -2.73 8.03 -6.21
CA PRO A 43 -3.35 8.51 -4.99
C PRO A 43 -4.81 8.04 -4.87
N LEU A 44 -5.27 7.86 -3.64
CA LEU A 44 -6.67 7.52 -3.41
C LEU A 44 -7.56 8.72 -3.71
N PRO A 45 -8.74 8.50 -4.35
CA PRO A 45 -9.72 9.56 -4.58
C PRO A 45 -10.47 10.00 -3.31
N VAL A 46 -10.25 9.33 -2.18
CA VAL A 46 -10.83 9.68 -0.88
C VAL A 46 -9.70 9.81 0.14
N ALA A 47 -9.96 10.58 1.23
CA ALA A 47 -8.98 10.69 2.31
C ALA A 47 -8.85 9.35 3.05
N ALA A 48 -7.64 9.00 3.48
CA ALA A 48 -7.40 7.75 4.21
C ALA A 48 -8.25 7.65 5.48
N LYS A 49 -8.46 8.76 6.19
CA LYS A 49 -9.30 8.82 7.39
C LYS A 49 -10.76 8.47 7.13
N ASP A 50 -11.21 8.63 5.89
CA ASP A 50 -12.61 8.38 5.50
C ASP A 50 -12.84 6.94 5.02
N VAL A 51 -11.80 6.13 4.95
CA VAL A 51 -11.89 4.71 4.62
C VAL A 51 -12.37 3.96 5.87
N SER A 52 -13.51 3.29 5.76
CA SER A 52 -14.12 2.57 6.89
C SER A 52 -13.44 1.24 7.18
N ALA A 53 -13.04 0.53 6.14
CA ALA A 53 -12.38 -0.77 6.28
C ALA A 53 -11.63 -1.13 5.00
N VAL A 54 -10.68 -2.06 5.14
CA VAL A 54 -9.95 -2.65 4.03
C VAL A 54 -10.17 -4.16 4.04
N PHE A 55 -10.48 -4.72 2.89
CA PHE A 55 -10.57 -6.17 2.69
C PHE A 55 -9.32 -6.60 1.92
N LEU A 56 -8.47 -7.37 2.56
CA LEU A 56 -7.22 -7.84 1.97
C LEU A 56 -7.41 -9.23 1.39
N THR A 57 -7.28 -9.33 0.07
CA THR A 57 -7.46 -10.60 -0.63
C THR A 57 -6.21 -11.46 -0.61
N HIS A 58 -5.04 -10.83 -0.52
CA HIS A 58 -3.76 -11.50 -0.70
C HIS A 58 -2.66 -10.77 0.07
N ALA A 59 -1.67 -11.50 0.57
CA ALA A 59 -0.61 -10.93 1.41
C ALA A 59 0.57 -10.34 0.66
N HIS A 60 0.68 -10.53 -0.65
CA HIS A 60 1.79 -10.02 -1.43
C HIS A 60 1.81 -8.49 -1.50
N ILE A 61 2.97 -7.91 -1.73
CA ILE A 61 3.18 -6.46 -1.74
C ILE A 61 2.32 -5.75 -2.79
N ASP A 62 2.06 -6.37 -3.92
CA ASP A 62 1.18 -5.81 -4.96
C ASP A 62 -0.30 -5.72 -4.52
N HIS A 63 -0.67 -6.33 -3.41
CA HIS A 63 -2.01 -6.24 -2.80
C HIS A 63 -2.02 -5.53 -1.45
N ALA A 64 -0.94 -5.58 -0.69
CA ALA A 64 -0.88 -5.09 0.69
C ALA A 64 0.18 -4.01 0.93
N GLY A 65 1.05 -3.74 -0.02
CA GLY A 65 2.27 -2.96 0.17
C GLY A 65 2.08 -1.52 0.63
N LEU A 66 0.96 -0.89 0.32
CA LEU A 66 0.67 0.47 0.73
C LEU A 66 -0.22 0.58 1.98
N LEU A 67 -0.52 -0.52 2.67
CA LEU A 67 -1.29 -0.47 3.92
C LEU A 67 -0.60 0.35 5.01
N PRO A 68 0.72 0.24 5.24
CA PRO A 68 1.39 1.10 6.20
C PRO A 68 1.27 2.58 5.86
N GLN A 69 1.37 2.94 4.58
CA GLN A 69 1.20 4.32 4.12
C GLN A 69 -0.22 4.81 4.37
N LEU A 70 -1.22 3.95 4.14
CA LEU A 70 -2.61 4.27 4.41
C LEU A 70 -2.82 4.61 5.89
N TYR A 71 -2.23 3.84 6.79
CA TYR A 71 -2.28 4.09 8.23
C TYR A 71 -1.60 5.42 8.58
N LYS A 72 -0.44 5.68 7.99
CA LYS A 72 0.29 6.93 8.18
C LYS A 72 -0.54 8.13 7.73
N ASP A 73 -1.31 7.99 6.66
CA ASP A 73 -2.15 9.05 6.10
C ASP A 73 -3.47 9.25 6.87
N GLY A 74 -3.73 8.45 7.90
CA GLY A 74 -4.85 8.66 8.81
C GLY A 74 -5.88 7.54 8.92
N PHE A 75 -5.71 6.44 8.19
CA PHE A 75 -6.62 5.30 8.28
C PHE A 75 -6.59 4.69 9.69
N ARG A 76 -7.77 4.48 10.26
CA ARG A 76 -7.94 3.89 11.61
C ARG A 76 -9.01 2.82 11.65
N GLY A 77 -9.50 2.38 10.50
CA GLY A 77 -10.48 1.31 10.39
C GLY A 77 -9.85 -0.07 10.58
N ARG A 78 -10.64 -1.08 10.28
CA ARG A 78 -10.20 -2.48 10.40
C ARG A 78 -9.78 -3.03 9.05
N ILE A 79 -8.84 -3.96 9.09
CA ILE A 79 -8.42 -4.73 7.92
C ILE A 79 -8.94 -6.15 8.10
N TYR A 80 -9.75 -6.61 7.16
CA TYR A 80 -10.33 -7.94 7.19
C TYR A 80 -9.59 -8.85 6.19
N ALA A 81 -9.18 -10.01 6.66
CA ALA A 81 -8.48 -11.00 5.86
C ALA A 81 -8.61 -12.38 6.52
N THR A 82 -8.23 -13.43 5.81
CA THR A 82 -8.14 -14.76 6.42
C THR A 82 -7.01 -14.77 7.46
N PRO A 83 -7.07 -15.66 8.50
CA PRO A 83 -5.98 -15.74 9.48
C PRO A 83 -4.61 -15.99 8.85
N ALA A 84 -4.53 -16.85 7.84
CA ALA A 84 -3.28 -17.12 7.13
C ALA A 84 -2.74 -15.87 6.42
N THR A 85 -3.61 -15.13 5.75
CA THR A 85 -3.25 -13.88 5.09
C THR A 85 -2.78 -12.83 6.09
N CYS A 86 -3.44 -12.70 7.24
CA CYS A 86 -3.03 -11.78 8.29
C CYS A 86 -1.62 -12.08 8.81
N SER A 87 -1.33 -13.35 9.10
CA SER A 87 -0.01 -13.77 9.58
C SER A 87 1.08 -13.53 8.56
N LEU A 88 0.83 -13.88 7.30
CA LEU A 88 1.80 -13.69 6.22
C LEU A 88 2.02 -12.22 5.91
N ALA A 89 0.96 -11.41 5.91
CA ALA A 89 1.05 -9.98 5.66
C ALA A 89 1.91 -9.28 6.72
N ASP A 90 1.79 -9.66 7.99
CA ASP A 90 2.62 -9.10 9.06
C ASP A 90 4.11 -9.30 8.75
N VAL A 91 4.51 -10.52 8.39
CA VAL A 91 5.91 -10.83 8.04
C VAL A 91 6.35 -10.05 6.79
N MET A 92 5.56 -10.08 5.75
CA MET A 92 5.91 -9.44 4.46
C MET A 92 6.01 -7.92 4.57
N LEU A 93 5.12 -7.29 5.32
CA LEU A 93 5.15 -5.83 5.50
C LEU A 93 6.34 -5.40 6.34
N ARG A 94 6.71 -6.16 7.37
CA ARG A 94 7.91 -5.90 8.17
C ARG A 94 9.18 -6.05 7.33
N ASP A 95 9.25 -7.10 6.51
CA ASP A 95 10.39 -7.33 5.62
C ASP A 95 10.54 -6.21 4.60
N SER A 96 9.44 -5.80 3.97
CA SER A 96 9.41 -4.68 3.03
C SER A 96 9.88 -3.37 3.68
N ALA A 97 9.43 -3.09 4.90
CA ALA A 97 9.84 -1.90 5.64
C ALA A 97 11.34 -1.93 5.93
N ASN A 98 11.87 -3.07 6.35
CA ASN A 98 13.30 -3.24 6.61
C ASN A 98 14.14 -3.02 5.34
N ILE A 99 13.71 -3.54 4.22
CA ILE A 99 14.38 -3.34 2.93
C ILE A 99 14.39 -1.86 2.56
N GLN A 100 13.26 -1.18 2.68
CA GLN A 100 13.14 0.24 2.36
C GLN A 100 14.01 1.11 3.27
N GLU A 101 14.06 0.81 4.57
CA GLU A 101 14.93 1.51 5.52
C GLU A 101 16.40 1.30 5.18
N SER A 102 16.80 0.09 4.83
CA SER A 102 18.18 -0.23 4.45
C SER A 102 18.59 0.50 3.17
N GLU A 103 17.72 0.55 2.17
CA GLU A 103 17.97 1.29 0.94
C GLU A 103 18.08 2.80 1.19
N ALA A 104 17.21 3.37 2.01
CA ALA A 104 17.26 4.78 2.36
C ALA A 104 18.54 5.13 3.10
N ALA A 105 18.97 4.31 4.06
CA ALA A 105 20.21 4.50 4.80
C ALA A 105 21.42 4.42 3.87
N TRP A 106 21.43 3.48 2.92
CA TRP A 106 22.52 3.35 1.96
C TRP A 106 22.62 4.56 1.03
N LYS A 107 21.47 5.05 0.52
CA LYS A 107 21.40 6.26 -0.31
C LYS A 107 21.90 7.49 0.43
N THR A 108 21.53 7.64 1.69
CA THR A 108 21.98 8.75 2.54
C THR A 108 23.50 8.71 2.71
N ARG A 109 24.08 7.55 3.03
CA ARG A 109 25.53 7.39 3.17
C ARG A 109 26.27 7.68 1.86
N LYS A 110 25.71 7.25 0.75
CA LYS A 110 26.28 7.51 -0.58
C LYS A 110 26.28 9.00 -0.90
N ALA A 111 25.18 9.71 -0.60
CA ALA A 111 25.06 11.14 -0.80
C ALA A 111 26.07 11.90 0.06
N GLU A 112 26.23 11.53 1.33
CA GLU A 112 27.22 12.12 2.24
C GLU A 112 28.64 11.97 1.72
N ARG A 113 29.00 10.78 1.21
CA ARG A 113 30.33 10.52 0.62
C ARG A 113 30.57 11.36 -0.62
N ALA A 114 29.54 11.65 -1.40
CA ALA A 114 29.63 12.51 -2.58
C ALA A 114 29.56 14.00 -2.27
N GLY A 115 29.34 14.37 -0.99
CA GLY A 115 29.16 15.77 -0.57
C GLY A 115 27.81 16.35 -0.94
N GLU A 116 26.82 15.50 -1.25
CA GLU A 116 25.47 15.89 -1.58
C GLU A 116 24.58 15.89 -0.32
N PRO A 117 23.49 16.69 -0.27
CA PRO A 117 22.51 16.58 0.81
C PRO A 117 21.86 15.21 0.81
N PRO A 118 21.57 14.64 1.98
CA PRO A 118 20.88 13.35 2.08
C PRO A 118 19.44 13.41 1.61
#